data_0ad98f8b0b5a8c9857cf372a855dc30d
#
_entry.id   0ad98f8b0b5a8c9857cf372a855dc30d
#
_cell.length_a   1.000
_cell.length_b   1.000
_cell.length_c   1.000
_cell.angle_alpha   90.00
_cell.angle_beta   90.00
_cell.angle_gamma   90.00
#
_symmetry.space_group_name_H-M   'P 1'
#
loop_
_entity.id
_entity.type
_entity.pdbx_description
1 polymer ?
#
loop_
_entity_poly.entity_id
_entity_poly.type
_entity_poly.pdbx_seq_one_letter_code
_entity_poly.pdbx_strand_id
1 'polypeptide(L)'
;MSNLEELIERLCPDGVEYKKIGEIGTLTRGKRFVHADAVEDNGIPCIHYGELYTYYGVTTYDIKSQVKKELANKLRYASKNDVVIVGAGENAEDIGIAVAYLGESEIAVHDACYIWKHHENPKYLSYCLRTRNYHEQLKKYVSSGKICSVSATGISKIQLPVPPLEVQREIVRILDNFTFLTTELAAELAAELAARQKQYEYYRDLLLTFKPNESTILNERTNELELSGTIRWMKLGDIGSICMCKRILKSETNQNGGIPFYKIGTFGKQADAYISNEKFIEYKNRYKFPKKGDILISAAGTIGRTVVYDGKPAYFQDSNIVWIDNDETRVLNTFLNYWYSTSPWVASTGGTISRLYNDNIAKAPIPVPPLEVQQRIVDILDRFDTLCNDISSGLPAEIEARQKQYEYYRDKLLTFKELKKEA
;
A
#
# COMPACT_ATOMS: atom_id res chain seq x y z
N MET A 1 30.09 -24.59 -6.66
CA MET A 1 28.64 -24.82 -6.94
C MET A 1 27.91 -24.77 -5.61
N SER A 2 26.66 -24.33 -5.59
CA SER A 2 25.85 -24.43 -4.36
C SER A 2 25.44 -25.90 -4.13
N ASN A 3 25.16 -26.29 -2.90
CA ASN A 3 24.66 -27.64 -2.58
C ASN A 3 23.42 -28.01 -3.42
N LEU A 4 22.58 -27.04 -3.75
CA LEU A 4 21.40 -27.24 -4.62
C LEU A 4 21.80 -27.56 -6.07
N GLU A 5 22.80 -26.86 -6.65
CA GLU A 5 23.26 -27.12 -8.02
C GLU A 5 23.84 -28.54 -8.13
N GLU A 6 24.64 -28.98 -7.18
CA GLU A 6 25.17 -30.35 -7.13
C GLU A 6 24.06 -31.42 -6.99
N LEU A 7 23.02 -31.12 -6.19
CA LEU A 7 21.86 -32.01 -6.06
C LEU A 7 21.07 -32.10 -7.37
N ILE A 8 20.85 -30.98 -8.05
CA ILE A 8 20.13 -30.95 -9.35
C ILE A 8 20.91 -31.69 -10.42
N GLU A 9 22.23 -31.44 -10.54
CA GLU A 9 23.08 -32.14 -11.52
C GLU A 9 23.11 -33.65 -11.29
N ARG A 10 23.10 -34.10 -10.01
CA ARG A 10 23.13 -35.52 -9.66
C ARG A 10 21.80 -36.21 -9.82
N LEU A 11 20.69 -35.57 -9.43
CA LEU A 11 19.37 -36.20 -9.33
C LEU A 11 18.43 -35.87 -10.49
N CYS A 12 18.70 -34.77 -11.21
CA CYS A 12 17.87 -34.28 -12.29
C CYS A 12 18.72 -33.84 -13.51
N PRO A 13 19.72 -34.64 -13.97
CA PRO A 13 20.65 -34.19 -15.03
C PRO A 13 19.91 -33.84 -16.35
N ASP A 14 18.84 -34.53 -16.68
CA ASP A 14 18.06 -34.35 -17.89
C ASP A 14 16.92 -33.34 -17.74
N GLY A 15 16.64 -32.88 -16.52
CA GLY A 15 15.56 -31.95 -16.15
C GLY A 15 14.60 -32.54 -15.13
N VAL A 16 13.49 -31.82 -14.89
CA VAL A 16 12.48 -32.17 -13.88
C VAL A 16 11.14 -32.44 -14.56
N GLU A 17 10.43 -33.45 -14.09
CA GLU A 17 9.08 -33.75 -14.58
C GLU A 17 8.09 -32.69 -14.07
N TYR A 18 7.28 -32.15 -15.00
CA TYR A 18 6.16 -31.28 -14.67
C TYR A 18 4.88 -32.12 -14.62
N LYS A 19 4.24 -32.18 -13.45
CA LYS A 19 3.01 -32.95 -13.21
C LYS A 19 1.84 -32.02 -12.99
N LYS A 20 0.66 -32.44 -13.44
CA LYS A 20 -0.58 -31.73 -13.10
C LYS A 20 -0.89 -31.89 -11.61
N ILE A 21 -1.43 -30.84 -11.00
CA ILE A 21 -1.83 -30.87 -9.58
C ILE A 21 -2.74 -32.08 -9.28
N GLY A 22 -3.64 -32.44 -10.21
CA GLY A 22 -4.49 -33.62 -10.08
C GLY A 22 -3.76 -34.97 -10.21
N GLU A 23 -2.54 -35.02 -10.75
CA GLU A 23 -1.67 -36.18 -10.82
C GLU A 23 -0.80 -36.30 -9.55
N ILE A 24 -0.46 -35.16 -8.92
CA ILE A 24 0.30 -35.11 -7.67
C ILE A 24 -0.56 -35.55 -6.47
N GLY A 25 -1.86 -35.20 -6.49
CA GLY A 25 -2.72 -35.53 -5.37
C GLY A 25 -4.20 -35.22 -5.64
N THR A 26 -5.02 -35.33 -4.60
CA THR A 26 -6.47 -35.20 -4.68
C THR A 26 -6.94 -33.87 -4.04
N LEU A 27 -7.78 -33.13 -4.77
CA LEU A 27 -8.40 -31.91 -4.31
C LEU A 27 -9.80 -32.19 -3.78
N THR A 28 -10.07 -31.82 -2.55
CA THR A 28 -11.39 -31.94 -1.92
C THR A 28 -11.86 -30.57 -1.44
N ARG A 29 -13.03 -30.13 -1.87
CA ARG A 29 -13.60 -28.85 -1.43
C ARG A 29 -14.00 -28.93 0.03
N GLY A 30 -13.70 -27.90 0.84
CA GLY A 30 -14.13 -27.77 2.22
C GLY A 30 -15.66 -27.78 2.40
N LYS A 31 -16.16 -27.51 3.59
CA LYS A 31 -17.59 -27.46 3.92
C LYS A 31 -17.94 -26.11 4.53
N ARG A 32 -19.15 -25.65 4.19
CA ARG A 32 -19.67 -24.34 4.60
C ARG A 32 -19.86 -24.29 6.10
N PHE A 33 -19.37 -23.22 6.70
CA PHE A 33 -19.72 -22.67 7.99
C PHE A 33 -19.74 -21.14 7.88
N VAL A 34 -20.42 -20.45 8.76
CA VAL A 34 -20.64 -19.01 8.67
C VAL A 34 -20.07 -18.32 9.90
N HIS A 35 -19.94 -16.99 9.85
CA HIS A 35 -19.41 -16.19 10.98
C HIS A 35 -20.17 -16.44 12.30
N ALA A 36 -21.49 -16.72 12.25
CA ALA A 36 -22.30 -17.06 13.42
C ALA A 36 -21.96 -18.42 14.05
N ASP A 37 -21.19 -19.26 13.34
CA ASP A 37 -20.70 -20.54 13.84
C ASP A 37 -19.33 -20.41 14.55
N ALA A 38 -18.69 -19.24 14.48
CA ALA A 38 -17.42 -18.99 15.15
C ALA A 38 -17.57 -18.98 16.67
N VAL A 39 -16.57 -19.51 17.36
CA VAL A 39 -16.43 -19.48 18.83
C VAL A 39 -15.01 -19.08 19.19
N GLU A 40 -14.85 -18.43 20.36
CA GLU A 40 -13.53 -17.99 20.83
C GLU A 40 -12.72 -19.16 21.40
N ASP A 41 -13.40 -20.05 22.14
CA ASP A 41 -12.75 -21.19 22.83
C ASP A 41 -13.55 -22.48 22.70
N ASN A 42 -12.87 -23.61 22.98
CA ASN A 42 -13.47 -24.93 23.04
C ASN A 42 -14.21 -25.39 21.76
N GLY A 43 -13.86 -24.81 20.61
CA GLY A 43 -14.38 -25.17 19.31
C GLY A 43 -13.55 -26.22 18.58
N ILE A 44 -13.87 -26.41 17.30
CA ILE A 44 -13.07 -27.17 16.33
C ILE A 44 -12.17 -26.15 15.62
N PRO A 45 -10.83 -26.34 15.62
CA PRO A 45 -9.95 -25.48 14.84
C PRO A 45 -10.36 -25.46 13.37
N CYS A 46 -10.45 -24.26 12.78
CA CYS A 46 -10.90 -24.11 11.40
C CYS A 46 -10.13 -23.02 10.67
N ILE A 47 -10.00 -23.19 9.35
CA ILE A 47 -9.41 -22.21 8.46
C ILE A 47 -10.46 -21.57 7.58
N HIS A 48 -10.53 -20.22 7.63
CA HIS A 48 -11.40 -19.43 6.78
C HIS A 48 -10.60 -18.91 5.56
N TYR A 49 -11.24 -18.81 4.39
CA TYR A 49 -10.54 -18.41 3.15
C TYR A 49 -9.79 -17.08 3.27
N GLY A 50 -10.36 -16.08 3.95
CA GLY A 50 -9.72 -14.80 4.17
C GLY A 50 -8.42 -14.87 4.98
N GLU A 51 -8.30 -15.83 5.89
CA GLU A 51 -7.12 -15.99 6.74
C GLU A 51 -5.90 -16.48 5.96
N LEU A 52 -6.11 -17.20 4.83
CA LEU A 52 -5.00 -17.73 4.03
C LEU A 52 -4.15 -16.62 3.39
N TYR A 53 -4.73 -15.45 3.11
CA TYR A 53 -4.01 -14.33 2.50
C TYR A 53 -3.83 -13.13 3.43
N THR A 54 -4.54 -13.07 4.57
CA THR A 54 -4.39 -11.96 5.53
C THR A 54 -3.57 -12.31 6.75
N TYR A 55 -3.52 -13.57 7.16
CA TYR A 55 -2.92 -13.98 8.42
C TYR A 55 -1.83 -15.04 8.28
N TYR A 56 -2.05 -16.10 7.49
CA TYR A 56 -1.09 -17.19 7.35
C TYR A 56 -0.05 -16.90 6.27
N GLY A 57 1.18 -17.37 6.51
CA GLY A 57 2.27 -17.34 5.54
C GLY A 57 2.22 -18.53 4.55
N VAL A 58 3.40 -19.03 4.20
CA VAL A 58 3.56 -20.23 3.36
C VAL A 58 3.10 -21.48 4.11
N THR A 59 3.26 -21.48 5.44
CA THR A 59 2.94 -22.61 6.32
C THR A 59 2.26 -22.12 7.59
N THR A 60 1.50 -23.03 8.24
CA THR A 60 1.01 -22.81 9.60
C THR A 60 1.04 -24.10 10.42
N TYR A 61 1.29 -23.97 11.71
CA TYR A 61 1.20 -25.01 12.71
C TYR A 61 -0.04 -24.82 13.57
N ASP A 62 -0.33 -23.58 13.91
CA ASP A 62 -1.43 -23.17 14.77
C ASP A 62 -2.55 -22.53 13.97
N ILE A 63 -3.77 -22.69 14.44
CA ILE A 63 -4.98 -22.18 13.79
C ILE A 63 -5.62 -21.12 14.67
N LYS A 64 -5.90 -19.98 14.05
CA LYS A 64 -6.44 -18.79 14.72
C LYS A 64 -7.91 -18.94 15.12
N SER A 65 -8.72 -19.54 14.24
CA SER A 65 -10.17 -19.54 14.36
C SER A 65 -10.73 -20.90 14.75
N GLN A 66 -11.88 -20.89 15.40
CA GLN A 66 -12.59 -22.09 15.81
C GLN A 66 -14.08 -21.98 15.49
N VAL A 67 -14.73 -23.13 15.21
CA VAL A 67 -16.17 -23.24 15.01
C VAL A 67 -16.80 -24.22 16.01
N LYS A 68 -18.13 -24.11 16.18
CA LYS A 68 -18.93 -24.91 17.11
C LYS A 68 -18.73 -26.41 16.90
N LYS A 69 -18.62 -27.17 18.00
CA LYS A 69 -18.43 -28.65 17.98
C LYS A 69 -19.59 -29.40 17.35
N GLU A 70 -20.80 -28.85 17.40
CA GLU A 70 -22.01 -29.46 16.82
C GLU A 70 -21.91 -29.61 15.30
N LEU A 71 -20.97 -28.91 14.66
CA LEU A 71 -20.73 -29.00 13.22
C LEU A 71 -19.80 -30.16 12.83
N ALA A 72 -19.16 -30.84 13.78
CA ALA A 72 -18.09 -31.83 13.55
C ALA A 72 -18.40 -32.81 12.41
N ASN A 73 -19.58 -33.41 12.41
CA ASN A 73 -19.97 -34.43 11.44
C ASN A 73 -20.34 -33.85 10.04
N LYS A 74 -20.42 -32.51 9.93
CA LYS A 74 -20.79 -31.80 8.69
C LYS A 74 -19.58 -31.18 8.00
N LEU A 75 -18.42 -31.13 8.67
CA LEU A 75 -17.22 -30.48 8.18
C LEU A 75 -16.31 -31.43 7.37
N ARG A 76 -15.34 -30.86 6.69
CA ARG A 76 -14.22 -31.58 6.07
C ARG A 76 -12.92 -31.10 6.64
N TYR A 77 -12.01 -32.02 6.84
CA TYR A 77 -10.80 -31.77 7.61
C TYR A 77 -9.55 -31.91 6.75
N ALA A 78 -8.62 -30.98 6.94
CA ALA A 78 -7.25 -31.12 6.53
C ALA A 78 -6.43 -31.70 7.70
N SER A 79 -5.49 -32.55 7.37
CA SER A 79 -4.56 -33.20 8.29
C SER A 79 -3.16 -32.65 8.09
N LYS A 80 -2.23 -32.97 8.98
CA LYS A 80 -0.81 -32.64 8.84
C LYS A 80 -0.28 -33.00 7.45
N ASN A 81 0.46 -32.07 6.85
CA ASN A 81 1.03 -32.10 5.50
C ASN A 81 0.03 -31.89 4.35
N ASP A 82 -1.24 -31.66 4.61
CA ASP A 82 -2.15 -31.22 3.56
C ASP A 82 -1.87 -29.73 3.20
N VAL A 83 -2.17 -29.34 1.96
CA VAL A 83 -2.13 -27.96 1.51
C VAL A 83 -3.56 -27.43 1.34
N VAL A 84 -3.88 -26.30 1.97
CA VAL A 84 -5.17 -25.64 1.85
C VAL A 84 -5.06 -24.50 0.83
N ILE A 85 -5.94 -24.51 -0.19
CA ILE A 85 -5.89 -23.59 -1.34
C ILE A 85 -7.17 -22.77 -1.40
N VAL A 86 -7.08 -21.44 -1.57
CA VAL A 86 -8.23 -20.55 -1.78
C VAL A 86 -8.85 -20.85 -3.14
N GLY A 87 -10.13 -21.24 -3.13
CA GLY A 87 -10.90 -21.54 -4.34
C GLY A 87 -11.92 -20.46 -4.72
N ALA A 88 -12.33 -19.58 -3.77
CA ALA A 88 -13.27 -18.50 -4.02
C ALA A 88 -12.99 -17.30 -3.09
N GLY A 89 -13.15 -16.07 -3.60
CA GLY A 89 -12.90 -14.83 -2.87
C GLY A 89 -13.42 -13.61 -3.63
N GLU A 90 -13.26 -12.43 -3.06
CA GLU A 90 -13.71 -11.16 -3.66
C GLU A 90 -12.77 -10.70 -4.77
N ASN A 91 -11.46 -10.91 -4.62
CA ASN A 91 -10.45 -10.50 -5.57
C ASN A 91 -9.88 -11.70 -6.33
N ALA A 92 -9.65 -11.53 -7.62
CA ALA A 92 -9.06 -12.59 -8.46
C ALA A 92 -7.61 -12.91 -8.07
N GLU A 93 -6.90 -11.97 -7.46
CA GLU A 93 -5.51 -12.10 -7.02
C GLU A 93 -5.36 -13.01 -5.80
N ASP A 94 -6.41 -13.11 -4.96
CA ASP A 94 -6.42 -13.95 -3.77
C ASP A 94 -6.69 -15.43 -4.11
N ILE A 95 -7.24 -15.70 -5.31
CA ILE A 95 -7.57 -17.07 -5.73
C ILE A 95 -6.29 -17.86 -5.97
N GLY A 96 -6.27 -19.09 -5.42
CA GLY A 96 -5.13 -20.00 -5.56
C GLY A 96 -4.03 -19.81 -4.52
N ILE A 97 -4.09 -18.78 -3.68
CA ILE A 97 -3.18 -18.66 -2.53
C ILE A 97 -3.31 -19.91 -1.65
N ALA A 98 -2.19 -20.41 -1.19
CA ALA A 98 -2.14 -21.68 -0.46
C ALA A 98 -1.28 -21.62 0.79
N VAL A 99 -1.63 -22.46 1.75
CA VAL A 99 -0.91 -22.65 3.02
C VAL A 99 -0.72 -24.13 3.28
N ALA A 100 0.51 -24.54 3.55
CA ALA A 100 0.80 -25.91 4.02
C ALA A 100 0.47 -26.03 5.51
N TYR A 101 -0.41 -26.94 5.87
CA TYR A 101 -0.75 -27.20 7.25
C TYR A 101 0.19 -28.24 7.85
N LEU A 102 0.86 -27.88 8.94
CA LEU A 102 1.89 -28.69 9.59
C LEU A 102 1.56 -29.03 11.07
N GLY A 103 0.38 -28.63 11.55
CA GLY A 103 -0.08 -28.91 12.91
C GLY A 103 -0.45 -30.40 13.10
N GLU A 104 -0.55 -30.82 14.34
CA GLU A 104 -0.79 -32.25 14.67
C GLU A 104 -2.29 -32.62 14.69
N SER A 105 -3.17 -31.64 14.94
CA SER A 105 -4.62 -31.88 14.99
C SER A 105 -5.27 -31.69 13.62
N GLU A 106 -6.40 -32.37 13.37
CA GLU A 106 -7.20 -32.09 12.19
C GLU A 106 -7.90 -30.71 12.29
N ILE A 107 -8.00 -30.01 11.17
CA ILE A 107 -8.62 -28.70 11.08
C ILE A 107 -9.75 -28.68 10.07
N ALA A 108 -10.86 -28.04 10.42
CA ALA A 108 -11.98 -27.85 9.50
C ALA A 108 -11.63 -26.79 8.44
N VAL A 109 -12.01 -27.04 7.19
CA VAL A 109 -11.72 -26.16 6.06
C VAL A 109 -13.02 -25.62 5.45
N HIS A 110 -13.09 -24.28 5.26
CA HIS A 110 -14.25 -23.59 4.69
C HIS A 110 -14.49 -23.99 3.22
N ASP A 111 -15.74 -23.94 2.76
CA ASP A 111 -16.14 -24.33 1.39
C ASP A 111 -15.63 -23.41 0.28
N ALA A 112 -15.10 -22.24 0.60
CA ALA A 112 -14.37 -21.39 -0.33
C ALA A 112 -12.93 -21.89 -0.58
N CYS A 113 -12.48 -22.95 0.09
CA CYS A 113 -11.14 -23.53 -0.01
C CYS A 113 -11.17 -24.99 -0.46
N TYR A 114 -10.03 -25.45 -0.95
CA TYR A 114 -9.75 -26.84 -1.25
C TYR A 114 -8.69 -27.39 -0.33
N ILE A 115 -8.85 -28.65 0.09
CA ILE A 115 -7.86 -29.46 0.78
C ILE A 115 -7.15 -30.27 -0.30
N TRP A 116 -5.84 -30.13 -0.42
CA TRP A 116 -5.03 -30.89 -1.35
C TRP A 116 -4.19 -31.92 -0.60
N LYS A 117 -4.53 -33.19 -0.74
CA LYS A 117 -3.82 -34.33 -0.18
C LYS A 117 -2.82 -34.90 -1.18
N HIS A 118 -1.56 -35.02 -0.79
CA HIS A 118 -0.44 -35.42 -1.65
C HIS A 118 0.66 -36.13 -0.86
N HIS A 119 1.73 -36.56 -1.53
CA HIS A 119 2.89 -37.22 -0.92
C HIS A 119 4.21 -36.44 -1.06
N GLU A 120 4.16 -35.26 -1.67
CA GLU A 120 5.31 -34.41 -1.84
C GLU A 120 5.57 -33.53 -0.59
N ASN A 121 6.67 -32.77 -0.57
CA ASN A 121 6.93 -31.83 0.51
C ASN A 121 5.88 -30.70 0.52
N PRO A 122 5.08 -30.55 1.60
CA PRO A 122 3.97 -29.59 1.63
C PRO A 122 4.45 -28.13 1.54
N LYS A 123 5.59 -27.79 2.15
CA LYS A 123 6.17 -26.45 2.03
C LYS A 123 6.61 -26.16 0.60
N TYR A 124 7.26 -27.12 -0.06
CA TYR A 124 7.66 -26.99 -1.46
C TYR A 124 6.47 -26.68 -2.35
N LEU A 125 5.39 -27.44 -2.22
CA LEU A 125 4.17 -27.23 -3.00
C LEU A 125 3.54 -25.85 -2.67
N SER A 126 3.47 -25.47 -1.41
CA SER A 126 2.96 -24.15 -1.02
C SER A 126 3.78 -23.01 -1.63
N TYR A 127 5.11 -23.15 -1.71
CA TYR A 127 5.97 -22.18 -2.43
C TYR A 127 5.71 -22.18 -3.94
N CYS A 128 5.53 -23.36 -4.57
CA CYS A 128 5.18 -23.45 -5.99
C CYS A 128 3.87 -22.72 -6.32
N LEU A 129 2.86 -22.81 -5.43
CA LEU A 129 1.57 -22.16 -5.59
C LEU A 129 1.61 -20.63 -5.36
N ARG A 130 2.78 -20.06 -5.08
CA ARG A 130 3.02 -18.62 -4.97
C ARG A 130 3.82 -18.06 -6.15
N THR A 131 4.25 -18.89 -7.09
CA THR A 131 5.05 -18.45 -8.24
C THR A 131 4.20 -17.75 -9.29
N ARG A 132 4.83 -16.84 -10.03
CA ARG A 132 4.20 -16.16 -11.15
C ARG A 132 3.68 -17.16 -12.20
N ASN A 133 4.48 -18.18 -12.54
CA ASN A 133 4.09 -19.23 -13.47
C ASN A 133 2.79 -19.95 -13.07
N TYR A 134 2.64 -20.29 -11.79
CA TYR A 134 1.42 -20.88 -11.26
C TYR A 134 0.22 -19.95 -11.47
N HIS A 135 0.33 -18.69 -11.07
CA HIS A 135 -0.76 -17.71 -11.19
C HIS A 135 -1.13 -17.40 -12.65
N GLU A 136 -0.16 -17.39 -13.57
CA GLU A 136 -0.42 -17.22 -15.02
C GLU A 136 -1.21 -18.41 -15.60
N GLN A 137 -0.93 -19.63 -15.15
CA GLN A 137 -1.71 -20.79 -15.52
C GLN A 137 -3.13 -20.75 -14.90
N LEU A 138 -3.21 -20.39 -13.61
CA LEU A 138 -4.46 -20.34 -12.85
C LEU A 138 -5.47 -19.34 -13.44
N LYS A 139 -5.02 -18.17 -13.91
CA LYS A 139 -5.85 -17.14 -14.54
C LYS A 139 -6.74 -17.66 -15.66
N LYS A 140 -6.32 -18.72 -16.36
CA LYS A 140 -7.10 -19.34 -17.45
C LYS A 140 -8.35 -20.08 -16.94
N TYR A 141 -8.42 -20.37 -15.65
CA TYR A 141 -9.50 -21.16 -15.04
C TYR A 141 -10.28 -20.38 -13.99
N VAL A 142 -9.87 -19.16 -13.65
CA VAL A 142 -10.61 -18.27 -12.72
C VAL A 142 -11.77 -17.64 -13.44
N SER A 143 -12.96 -17.80 -12.90
CA SER A 143 -14.15 -17.05 -13.31
C SER A 143 -14.21 -15.73 -12.54
N SER A 144 -14.38 -14.61 -13.25
CA SER A 144 -14.54 -13.28 -12.68
C SER A 144 -16.03 -12.90 -12.67
N GLY A 145 -16.50 -12.36 -11.53
CA GLY A 145 -17.86 -11.89 -11.31
C GLY A 145 -17.89 -11.11 -9.99
N LYS A 146 -19.05 -11.05 -9.33
CA LYS A 146 -19.17 -10.47 -7.98
C LYS A 146 -18.32 -11.26 -6.97
N ILE A 147 -18.12 -12.55 -7.23
CA ILE A 147 -17.20 -13.44 -6.49
C ILE A 147 -16.34 -14.12 -7.55
N CYS A 148 -15.01 -14.01 -7.39
CA CYS A 148 -14.07 -14.74 -8.21
C CYS A 148 -13.93 -16.17 -7.68
N SER A 149 -13.82 -17.17 -8.58
CA SER A 149 -13.69 -18.56 -8.15
C SER A 149 -12.99 -19.42 -9.18
N VAL A 150 -12.40 -20.52 -8.73
CA VAL A 150 -11.80 -21.58 -9.55
C VAL A 150 -12.37 -22.93 -9.14
N SER A 151 -12.62 -23.82 -10.08
CA SER A 151 -13.06 -25.19 -9.80
C SER A 151 -11.87 -26.11 -9.47
N ALA A 152 -12.12 -27.19 -8.72
CA ALA A 152 -11.12 -28.25 -8.49
C ALA A 152 -10.53 -28.78 -9.81
N THR A 153 -11.38 -28.96 -10.83
CA THR A 153 -10.96 -29.39 -12.18
C THR A 153 -10.04 -28.34 -12.85
N GLY A 154 -10.26 -27.05 -12.62
CA GLY A 154 -9.39 -25.99 -13.12
C GLY A 154 -8.02 -26.05 -12.47
N ILE A 155 -7.98 -26.14 -11.13
CA ILE A 155 -6.73 -26.26 -10.37
C ILE A 155 -5.96 -27.53 -10.75
N SER A 156 -6.66 -28.68 -10.88
CA SER A 156 -6.02 -29.95 -11.19
C SER A 156 -5.30 -30.00 -12.55
N LYS A 157 -5.59 -29.09 -13.47
CA LYS A 157 -4.93 -28.99 -14.78
C LYS A 157 -3.61 -28.22 -14.77
N ILE A 158 -3.33 -27.46 -13.72
CA ILE A 158 -2.13 -26.66 -13.59
C ILE A 158 -0.93 -27.57 -13.37
N GLN A 159 0.18 -27.28 -14.04
CA GLN A 159 1.41 -28.05 -13.98
C GLN A 159 2.41 -27.41 -13.01
N LEU A 160 3.02 -28.23 -12.18
CA LEU A 160 4.09 -27.85 -11.25
C LEU A 160 5.31 -28.76 -11.48
N PRO A 161 6.54 -28.24 -11.30
CA PRO A 161 7.75 -29.05 -11.31
C PRO A 161 7.78 -29.94 -10.07
N VAL A 162 8.12 -31.22 -10.23
CA VAL A 162 8.19 -32.20 -9.15
C VAL A 162 9.57 -32.86 -9.16
N PRO A 163 10.62 -32.17 -8.66
CA PRO A 163 11.94 -32.78 -8.50
C PRO A 163 11.91 -33.83 -7.34
N PRO A 164 12.93 -34.68 -7.21
CA PRO A 164 13.08 -35.60 -6.09
C PRO A 164 12.99 -34.89 -4.72
N LEU A 165 12.48 -35.59 -3.71
CA LEU A 165 12.24 -35.00 -2.38
C LEU A 165 13.48 -34.38 -1.72
N GLU A 166 14.68 -34.87 -2.05
CA GLU A 166 15.94 -34.25 -1.56
C GLU A 166 16.12 -32.81 -2.10
N VAL A 167 15.85 -32.65 -3.39
CA VAL A 167 15.91 -31.32 -4.04
C VAL A 167 14.81 -30.40 -3.49
N GLN A 168 13.59 -30.92 -3.31
CA GLN A 168 12.50 -30.17 -2.70
C GLN A 168 12.86 -29.67 -1.29
N ARG A 169 13.47 -30.55 -0.45
CA ARG A 169 13.89 -30.16 0.91
C ARG A 169 14.95 -29.07 0.92
N GLU A 170 15.94 -29.17 0.02
CA GLU A 170 17.01 -28.16 -0.06
C GLU A 170 16.46 -26.82 -0.55
N ILE A 171 15.56 -26.81 -1.54
CA ILE A 171 14.86 -25.58 -1.98
C ILE A 171 14.06 -24.96 -0.84
N VAL A 172 13.30 -25.79 -0.09
CA VAL A 172 12.54 -25.31 1.08
C VAL A 172 13.48 -24.70 2.11
N ARG A 173 14.62 -25.35 2.42
CA ARG A 173 15.60 -24.80 3.37
C ARG A 173 16.10 -23.42 2.95
N ILE A 174 16.38 -23.24 1.66
CA ILE A 174 16.83 -21.94 1.11
C ILE A 174 15.70 -20.92 1.18
N LEU A 175 14.49 -21.28 0.76
CA LEU A 175 13.34 -20.36 0.74
C LEU A 175 12.86 -20.00 2.15
N ASP A 176 12.88 -20.93 3.09
CA ASP A 176 12.57 -20.64 4.50
C ASP A 176 13.54 -19.60 5.08
N ASN A 177 14.85 -19.75 4.80
CA ASN A 177 15.85 -18.76 5.21
C ASN A 177 15.63 -17.41 4.55
N PHE A 178 15.33 -17.36 3.25
CA PHE A 178 15.01 -16.10 2.57
C PHE A 178 13.74 -15.47 3.11
N THR A 179 12.70 -16.25 3.37
CA THR A 179 11.45 -15.76 3.94
C THR A 179 11.70 -15.15 5.32
N PHE A 180 12.46 -15.84 6.17
CA PHE A 180 12.82 -15.37 7.50
C PHE A 180 13.59 -14.05 7.42
N LEU A 181 14.69 -14.00 6.66
CA LEU A 181 15.50 -12.78 6.50
C LEU A 181 14.74 -11.61 5.88
N THR A 182 13.87 -11.88 4.90
CA THR A 182 13.05 -10.84 4.27
C THR A 182 12.02 -10.29 5.26
N THR A 183 11.44 -11.15 6.09
CA THR A 183 10.47 -10.74 7.11
C THR A 183 11.13 -9.91 8.21
N GLU A 184 12.32 -10.32 8.69
CA GLU A 184 13.09 -9.53 9.67
C GLU A 184 13.46 -8.16 9.10
N LEU A 185 14.02 -8.13 7.88
CA LEU A 185 14.39 -6.87 7.23
C LEU A 185 13.17 -5.95 7.00
N ALA A 186 12.04 -6.51 6.59
CA ALA A 186 10.81 -5.74 6.42
C ALA A 186 10.33 -5.14 7.76
N ALA A 187 10.43 -5.90 8.84
CA ALA A 187 10.08 -5.43 10.18
C ALA A 187 11.03 -4.33 10.66
N GLU A 188 12.34 -4.47 10.44
CA GLU A 188 13.35 -3.44 10.76
C GLU A 188 13.11 -2.15 9.97
N LEU A 189 12.89 -2.24 8.65
CA LEU A 189 12.60 -1.09 7.80
C LEU A 189 11.28 -0.40 8.19
N ALA A 190 10.25 -1.18 8.55
CA ALA A 190 8.99 -0.62 9.04
C ALA A 190 9.15 0.09 10.39
N ALA A 191 9.95 -0.47 11.31
CA ALA A 191 10.27 0.16 12.58
C ALA A 191 11.10 1.45 12.39
N GLU A 192 12.07 1.43 11.48
CA GLU A 192 12.85 2.63 11.11
C GLU A 192 11.93 3.70 10.50
N LEU A 193 11.06 3.33 9.56
CA LEU A 193 10.10 4.27 8.96
C LEU A 193 9.24 4.93 10.04
N ALA A 194 8.69 4.15 10.98
CA ALA A 194 7.91 4.68 12.09
C ALA A 194 8.72 5.61 13.01
N ALA A 195 9.99 5.28 13.27
CA ALA A 195 10.90 6.13 14.04
C ALA A 195 11.22 7.44 13.30
N ARG A 196 11.47 7.37 11.98
CA ARG A 196 11.72 8.54 11.15
C ARG A 196 10.50 9.45 11.01
N GLN A 197 9.30 8.88 10.92
CA GLN A 197 8.05 9.66 10.94
C GLN A 197 7.88 10.42 12.25
N LYS A 198 8.13 9.78 13.40
CA LYS A 198 8.11 10.48 14.70
C LYS A 198 9.19 11.56 14.80
N GLN A 199 10.38 11.29 14.27
CA GLN A 199 11.46 12.25 14.22
C GLN A 199 11.11 13.43 13.32
N TYR A 200 10.49 13.19 12.16
CA TYR A 200 9.98 14.22 11.26
C TYR A 200 8.93 15.11 11.97
N GLU A 201 7.93 14.51 12.64
CA GLU A 201 6.92 15.25 13.38
C GLU A 201 7.55 16.13 14.47
N TYR A 202 8.49 15.58 15.24
CA TYR A 202 9.21 16.33 16.26
C TYR A 202 9.98 17.53 15.67
N TYR A 203 10.79 17.32 14.63
CA TYR A 203 11.55 18.42 14.01
C TYR A 203 10.65 19.40 13.28
N ARG A 204 9.59 18.94 12.59
CA ARG A 204 8.59 19.83 11.99
C ARG A 204 8.00 20.76 13.04
N ASP A 205 7.54 20.22 14.15
CA ASP A 205 6.93 20.99 15.22
C ASP A 205 7.96 21.94 15.88
N LEU A 206 9.17 21.48 16.10
CA LEU A 206 10.27 22.31 16.64
C LEU A 206 10.62 23.46 15.68
N LEU A 207 10.83 23.15 14.39
CA LEU A 207 11.24 24.12 13.37
C LEU A 207 10.15 25.13 13.01
N LEU A 208 8.88 24.74 13.20
CA LEU A 208 7.71 25.58 12.94
C LEU A 208 7.13 26.19 14.23
N THR A 209 7.67 25.89 15.41
CA THR A 209 7.26 26.52 16.66
C THR A 209 8.10 27.77 16.92
N PHE A 210 7.55 28.92 16.57
CA PHE A 210 8.19 30.21 16.80
C PHE A 210 7.55 30.90 17.99
N LYS A 211 8.36 31.25 19.00
CA LYS A 211 7.87 32.05 20.13
C LYS A 211 8.05 33.54 19.84
N PRO A 212 7.03 34.38 20.15
CA PRO A 212 7.21 35.82 20.06
C PRO A 212 8.38 36.27 20.94
N ASN A 213 9.30 37.03 20.37
CA ASN A 213 10.47 37.61 21.06
C ASN A 213 11.66 36.66 21.39
N GLU A 214 11.68 35.43 20.90
CA GLU A 214 12.90 34.62 20.90
C GLU A 214 13.65 34.75 19.56
N SER A 215 14.94 35.02 19.64
CA SER A 215 15.85 34.94 18.51
C SER A 215 16.37 33.53 18.39
N THR A 216 16.13 32.86 17.29
CA THR A 216 16.62 31.50 17.03
C THR A 216 17.74 31.56 15.98
N ILE A 217 18.93 31.05 16.29
CA ILE A 217 20.06 30.93 15.35
C ILE A 217 20.33 29.44 15.17
N LEU A 218 20.53 29.01 13.94
CA LEU A 218 21.07 27.67 13.69
C LEU A 218 22.56 27.68 13.94
N ASN A 219 22.99 26.96 14.96
CA ASN A 219 24.40 26.81 15.26
C ASN A 219 25.00 25.71 14.37
N GLU A 220 25.90 26.06 13.46
CA GLU A 220 26.54 25.12 12.52
C GLU A 220 27.36 24.01 13.21
N ARG A 221 27.76 24.19 14.48
CA ARG A 221 28.54 23.20 15.23
C ARG A 221 27.68 22.19 16.00
N THR A 222 26.47 22.56 16.39
CA THR A 222 25.62 21.69 17.25
C THR A 222 24.40 21.13 16.50
N ASN A 223 24.17 21.51 15.25
CA ASN A 223 22.91 21.26 14.54
C ASN A 223 21.65 21.77 15.27
N GLU A 224 21.84 22.61 16.28
CA GLU A 224 20.75 23.24 17.02
C GLU A 224 20.34 24.54 16.32
N LEU A 225 19.03 24.78 16.24
CA LEU A 225 18.47 26.00 15.67
C LEU A 225 18.52 27.10 16.73
N GLU A 226 19.53 27.98 16.60
CA GLU A 226 19.50 29.27 17.25
C GLU A 226 19.06 30.32 16.21
N LEU A 227 17.89 30.93 16.37
CA LEU A 227 17.43 32.02 15.50
C LEU A 227 17.90 33.35 16.08
N SER A 228 18.80 34.07 15.39
CA SER A 228 19.10 35.44 15.73
C SER A 228 18.32 36.39 14.81
N GLY A 229 17.45 37.14 15.38
CA GLY A 229 16.65 38.14 14.71
C GLY A 229 15.19 38.16 15.21
N THR A 230 14.57 39.32 15.20
CA THR A 230 13.16 39.46 15.61
C THR A 230 12.28 38.82 14.55
N ILE A 231 11.65 37.69 14.83
CA ILE A 231 10.69 37.04 13.93
C ILE A 231 9.43 37.93 13.86
N ARG A 232 9.11 38.40 12.65
CA ARG A 232 7.91 39.18 12.41
C ARG A 232 6.73 38.22 12.24
N TRP A 233 5.73 38.39 13.08
CA TRP A 233 4.44 37.73 12.88
C TRP A 233 3.55 38.60 11.98
N MET A 234 2.94 37.94 10.98
CA MET A 234 2.01 38.55 10.03
C MET A 234 0.72 37.73 9.98
N LYS A 235 -0.29 38.29 9.32
CA LYS A 235 -1.48 37.52 8.95
C LYS A 235 -1.27 36.93 7.55
N LEU A 236 -1.84 35.78 7.26
CA LEU A 236 -1.77 35.20 5.91
C LEU A 236 -2.35 36.13 4.84
N GLY A 237 -3.37 36.91 5.17
CA GLY A 237 -3.93 37.94 4.27
C GLY A 237 -3.00 39.10 3.96
N ASP A 238 -1.95 39.31 4.77
CA ASP A 238 -0.94 40.36 4.54
C ASP A 238 0.16 39.90 3.57
N ILE A 239 0.25 38.58 3.30
CA ILE A 239 1.21 37.99 2.36
C ILE A 239 0.67 38.02 0.94
N GLY A 240 -0.63 37.79 0.78
CA GLY A 240 -1.28 37.83 -0.52
C GLY A 240 -2.80 37.70 -0.43
N SER A 241 -3.49 37.98 -1.52
CA SER A 241 -4.93 37.85 -1.58
C SER A 241 -5.37 36.39 -1.66
N ILE A 242 -6.46 36.04 -0.95
CA ILE A 242 -7.05 34.70 -1.05
C ILE A 242 -7.83 34.60 -2.35
N CYS A 243 -7.44 33.67 -3.18
CA CYS A 243 -7.98 33.46 -4.53
C CYS A 243 -8.69 32.10 -4.64
N MET A 244 -9.60 32.03 -5.62
CA MET A 244 -10.27 30.79 -6.04
C MET A 244 -10.56 30.85 -7.53
N CYS A 245 -10.72 29.71 -8.18
CA CYS A 245 -11.12 29.64 -9.58
C CYS A 245 -12.56 30.10 -9.78
N LYS A 246 -12.90 30.52 -10.98
CA LYS A 246 -14.29 30.82 -11.37
C LYS A 246 -15.11 29.55 -11.34
N ARG A 247 -16.35 29.63 -10.84
CA ARG A 247 -17.29 28.50 -10.75
C ARG A 247 -17.52 27.84 -12.09
N ILE A 248 -17.45 26.51 -12.09
CA ILE A 248 -17.87 25.60 -13.15
C ILE A 248 -19.18 24.95 -12.72
N LEU A 249 -20.19 24.98 -13.59
CA LEU A 249 -21.47 24.31 -13.35
C LEU A 249 -21.35 22.82 -13.70
N LYS A 250 -22.16 21.96 -13.06
CA LYS A 250 -22.17 20.52 -13.33
C LYS A 250 -22.47 20.20 -14.82
N SER A 251 -23.31 21.02 -15.48
CA SER A 251 -23.62 20.92 -16.91
C SER A 251 -22.44 21.24 -17.84
N GLU A 252 -21.38 21.86 -17.31
CA GLU A 252 -20.16 22.24 -18.05
C GLU A 252 -19.04 21.22 -17.84
N THR A 253 -19.32 20.10 -17.14
CA THR A 253 -18.35 19.03 -16.87
C THR A 253 -18.69 17.75 -17.62
N ASN A 254 -17.66 17.01 -18.02
CA ASN A 254 -17.74 15.68 -18.64
C ASN A 254 -17.19 14.62 -17.68
N GLN A 255 -17.58 13.35 -17.90
CA GLN A 255 -17.01 12.23 -17.13
C GLN A 255 -15.70 11.72 -17.72
N ASN A 256 -15.48 11.91 -19.03
CA ASN A 256 -14.32 11.39 -19.74
C ASN A 256 -13.75 12.44 -20.68
N GLY A 257 -12.42 12.60 -20.64
CA GLY A 257 -11.66 13.43 -21.57
C GLY A 257 -11.71 14.94 -21.29
N GLY A 258 -10.67 15.66 -21.68
CA GLY A 258 -10.50 17.08 -21.45
C GLY A 258 -9.53 17.39 -20.30
N ILE A 259 -9.66 18.60 -19.73
CA ILE A 259 -8.84 19.09 -18.62
C ILE A 259 -9.41 18.58 -17.31
N PRO A 260 -8.61 17.94 -16.43
CA PRO A 260 -9.08 17.48 -15.11
C PRO A 260 -9.73 18.61 -14.30
N PHE A 261 -10.90 18.35 -13.76
CA PHE A 261 -11.61 19.23 -12.85
C PHE A 261 -11.67 18.63 -11.45
N TYR A 262 -10.91 19.18 -10.54
CA TYR A 262 -10.82 18.71 -9.17
C TYR A 262 -11.90 19.33 -8.29
N LYS A 263 -12.80 18.49 -7.81
CA LYS A 263 -13.77 18.80 -6.74
C LYS A 263 -13.13 18.53 -5.38
N ILE A 264 -13.77 18.98 -4.30
CA ILE A 264 -13.26 18.74 -2.95
C ILE A 264 -13.06 17.25 -2.63
N GLY A 265 -13.89 16.37 -3.16
CA GLY A 265 -13.78 14.92 -2.97
C GLY A 265 -12.61 14.26 -3.70
N THR A 266 -12.17 14.87 -4.80
CA THR A 266 -11.06 14.37 -5.64
C THR A 266 -9.78 15.20 -5.49
N PHE A 267 -9.79 16.22 -4.63
CA PHE A 267 -8.63 17.08 -4.38
C PHE A 267 -7.45 16.28 -3.83
N GLY A 268 -6.31 16.33 -4.51
CA GLY A 268 -5.11 15.54 -4.19
C GLY A 268 -5.22 14.04 -4.56
N LYS A 269 -6.21 13.68 -5.39
CA LYS A 269 -6.44 12.31 -5.89
C LYS A 269 -6.64 12.33 -7.41
N GLN A 270 -7.08 11.22 -7.99
CA GLN A 270 -7.46 11.16 -9.39
C GLN A 270 -8.78 11.92 -9.63
N ALA A 271 -8.84 12.73 -10.69
CA ALA A 271 -10.05 13.45 -11.09
C ALA A 271 -11.13 12.48 -11.61
N ASP A 272 -12.39 12.80 -11.29
CA ASP A 272 -13.60 12.08 -11.76
C ASP A 272 -14.49 12.96 -12.65
N ALA A 273 -14.04 14.17 -12.97
CA ALA A 273 -14.73 15.11 -13.85
C ALA A 273 -13.71 15.90 -14.66
N TYR A 274 -14.13 16.39 -15.82
CA TYR A 274 -13.29 17.10 -16.77
C TYR A 274 -14.06 18.28 -17.35
N ILE A 275 -13.34 19.31 -17.83
CA ILE A 275 -13.88 20.45 -18.59
C ILE A 275 -13.25 20.49 -19.98
N SER A 276 -13.89 21.19 -20.92
CA SER A 276 -13.32 21.34 -22.25
C SER A 276 -12.06 22.21 -22.23
N ASN A 277 -11.19 22.01 -23.21
CA ASN A 277 -9.95 22.78 -23.34
C ASN A 277 -10.25 24.28 -23.61
N GLU A 278 -11.28 24.56 -24.40
CA GLU A 278 -11.72 25.94 -24.71
C GLU A 278 -12.15 26.67 -23.43
N LYS A 279 -12.97 26.02 -22.59
CA LYS A 279 -13.43 26.56 -21.31
C LYS A 279 -12.24 26.79 -20.36
N PHE A 280 -11.29 25.87 -20.31
CA PHE A 280 -10.07 26.01 -19.51
C PHE A 280 -9.27 27.25 -19.93
N ILE A 281 -9.00 27.41 -21.24
CA ILE A 281 -8.23 28.53 -21.78
C ILE A 281 -8.95 29.83 -21.53
N GLU A 282 -10.27 29.89 -21.82
CA GLU A 282 -11.09 31.10 -21.57
C GLU A 282 -11.00 31.52 -20.09
N TYR A 283 -11.23 30.57 -19.16
CA TYR A 283 -11.32 30.91 -17.74
C TYR A 283 -9.96 31.23 -17.13
N LYS A 284 -8.91 30.50 -17.53
CA LYS A 284 -7.54 30.75 -17.10
C LYS A 284 -7.06 32.15 -17.49
N ASN A 285 -7.43 32.65 -18.69
CA ASN A 285 -7.00 33.96 -19.18
C ASN A 285 -7.84 35.12 -18.62
N ARG A 286 -9.09 34.84 -18.24
CA ARG A 286 -10.05 35.87 -17.83
C ARG A 286 -10.17 36.04 -16.31
N TYR A 287 -9.90 35.00 -15.54
CA TYR A 287 -10.11 34.98 -14.10
C TYR A 287 -8.83 34.59 -13.34
N LYS A 288 -8.87 34.72 -12.00
CA LYS A 288 -7.77 34.27 -11.14
C LYS A 288 -7.58 32.78 -11.32
N PHE A 289 -6.33 32.40 -11.48
CA PHE A 289 -5.90 31.02 -11.69
C PHE A 289 -4.55 30.80 -10.99
N PRO A 290 -4.30 29.64 -10.33
CA PRO A 290 -3.06 29.42 -9.62
C PRO A 290 -1.86 29.30 -10.56
N LYS A 291 -0.69 29.76 -10.09
CA LYS A 291 0.60 29.62 -10.76
C LYS A 291 1.27 28.32 -10.30
N LYS A 292 2.20 27.78 -11.10
CA LYS A 292 3.04 26.68 -10.67
C LYS A 292 3.75 27.04 -9.37
N GLY A 293 3.69 26.16 -8.37
CA GLY A 293 4.24 26.36 -7.03
C GLY A 293 3.24 26.94 -6.02
N ASP A 294 2.06 27.44 -6.45
CA ASP A 294 1.03 27.89 -5.51
C ASP A 294 0.49 26.72 -4.69
N ILE A 295 0.22 26.99 -3.41
CA ILE A 295 -0.31 26.00 -2.48
C ILE A 295 -1.82 26.11 -2.44
N LEU A 296 -2.48 25.11 -3.00
CA LEU A 296 -3.93 24.99 -2.96
C LEU A 296 -4.37 24.39 -1.62
N ILE A 297 -5.46 24.90 -1.05
CA ILE A 297 -5.96 24.51 0.28
C ILE A 297 -7.42 24.06 0.15
N SER A 298 -7.79 22.96 0.77
CA SER A 298 -9.19 22.54 0.92
C SER A 298 -9.89 23.38 2.01
N ALA A 299 -10.91 24.14 1.60
CA ALA A 299 -11.72 24.99 2.49
C ALA A 299 -12.98 24.29 3.02
N ALA A 300 -13.27 23.04 2.58
CA ALA A 300 -14.41 22.24 3.00
C ALA A 300 -14.03 20.74 3.04
N GLY A 301 -14.84 19.91 3.65
CA GLY A 301 -14.57 18.47 3.80
C GLY A 301 -13.40 18.24 4.76
N THR A 302 -12.31 17.63 4.29
CA THR A 302 -11.05 17.54 5.05
C THR A 302 -10.35 18.90 4.96
N ILE A 303 -10.67 19.78 5.90
CA ILE A 303 -10.16 21.16 5.95
C ILE A 303 -8.63 21.17 6.10
N GLY A 304 -7.97 22.09 5.35
CA GLY A 304 -6.54 22.34 5.48
C GLY A 304 -5.64 21.36 4.72
N ARG A 305 -6.21 20.42 3.96
CA ARG A 305 -5.39 19.61 3.04
C ARG A 305 -4.76 20.54 2.00
N THR A 306 -3.47 20.39 1.76
CA THR A 306 -2.73 21.16 0.77
C THR A 306 -2.34 20.31 -0.44
N VAL A 307 -2.22 20.96 -1.58
CA VAL A 307 -1.66 20.42 -2.83
C VAL A 307 -0.83 21.50 -3.49
N VAL A 308 0.41 21.22 -3.80
CA VAL A 308 1.26 22.10 -4.58
C VAL A 308 0.85 22.00 -6.04
N TYR A 309 0.47 23.10 -6.66
CA TYR A 309 0.11 23.10 -8.08
C TYR A 309 1.35 22.89 -8.96
N ASP A 310 1.40 21.80 -9.70
CA ASP A 310 2.55 21.41 -10.53
C ASP A 310 2.65 22.14 -11.88
N GLY A 311 1.66 22.98 -12.20
CA GLY A 311 1.58 23.74 -13.45
C GLY A 311 0.94 22.99 -14.61
N LYS A 312 0.59 21.70 -14.46
CA LYS A 312 -0.12 20.97 -15.50
C LYS A 312 -1.55 21.47 -15.67
N PRO A 313 -2.13 21.36 -16.88
CA PRO A 313 -3.50 21.75 -17.11
C PRO A 313 -4.48 21.03 -16.16
N ALA A 314 -5.10 21.78 -15.27
CA ALA A 314 -6.07 21.31 -14.29
C ALA A 314 -6.97 22.49 -13.87
N TYR A 315 -8.21 22.22 -13.44
CA TYR A 315 -9.10 23.25 -12.93
C TYR A 315 -9.67 22.85 -11.57
N PHE A 316 -9.97 23.82 -10.71
CA PHE A 316 -10.27 23.58 -9.31
C PHE A 316 -11.64 24.16 -8.91
N GLN A 317 -12.37 23.42 -8.06
CA GLN A 317 -13.70 23.83 -7.61
C GLN A 317 -13.63 25.13 -6.80
N ASP A 318 -14.44 26.12 -7.19
CA ASP A 318 -14.59 27.39 -6.50
C ASP A 318 -14.99 27.24 -5.03
N SER A 319 -14.60 28.18 -4.21
CA SER A 319 -14.93 28.32 -2.79
C SER A 319 -14.62 27.10 -1.88
N ASN A 320 -14.32 25.94 -2.43
CA ASN A 320 -13.90 24.74 -1.71
C ASN A 320 -12.40 24.47 -1.82
N ILE A 321 -11.77 24.99 -2.89
CA ILE A 321 -10.32 24.93 -3.11
C ILE A 321 -9.85 26.36 -3.36
N VAL A 322 -9.00 26.85 -2.48
CA VAL A 322 -8.51 28.23 -2.47
C VAL A 322 -6.99 28.25 -2.38
N TRP A 323 -6.36 29.40 -2.69
CA TRP A 323 -4.92 29.61 -2.47
C TRP A 323 -4.65 31.06 -2.11
N ILE A 324 -3.46 31.36 -1.63
CA ILE A 324 -2.96 32.70 -1.43
C ILE A 324 -2.11 33.07 -2.64
N ASP A 325 -2.44 34.18 -3.33
CA ASP A 325 -1.64 34.73 -4.43
C ASP A 325 -0.39 35.43 -3.84
N ASN A 326 0.59 34.58 -3.47
CA ASN A 326 1.84 35.00 -2.84
C ASN A 326 2.91 35.28 -3.91
N ASP A 327 3.65 36.36 -3.74
CA ASP A 327 4.71 36.77 -4.66
C ASP A 327 6.11 36.26 -4.26
N GLU A 328 6.18 35.52 -3.18
CA GLU A 328 7.40 34.94 -2.59
C GLU A 328 8.50 35.96 -2.17
N THR A 329 8.19 37.25 -2.17
CA THR A 329 9.16 38.28 -1.75
C THR A 329 9.44 38.27 -0.25
N ARG A 330 8.53 37.72 0.55
CA ARG A 330 8.60 37.66 2.01
C ARG A 330 8.47 36.22 2.57
N VAL A 331 7.68 35.40 1.92
CA VAL A 331 7.38 34.04 2.36
C VAL A 331 7.49 33.11 1.15
N LEU A 332 8.32 32.08 1.26
CA LEU A 332 8.41 31.02 0.25
C LEU A 332 7.16 30.15 0.25
N ASN A 333 6.65 29.79 -0.91
CA ASN A 333 5.50 28.88 -1.04
C ASN A 333 5.81 27.49 -0.42
N THR A 334 7.04 27.03 -0.53
CA THR A 334 7.48 25.76 0.11
C THR A 334 7.42 25.85 1.63
N PHE A 335 7.87 26.96 2.23
CA PHE A 335 7.73 27.20 3.67
C PHE A 335 6.25 27.33 4.08
N LEU A 336 5.44 28.00 3.28
CA LEU A 336 4.02 28.18 3.48
C LEU A 336 3.28 26.81 3.50
N ASN A 337 3.67 25.87 2.62
CA ASN A 337 3.12 24.53 2.60
C ASN A 337 3.36 23.79 3.93
N TYR A 338 4.58 23.85 4.47
CA TYR A 338 4.89 23.28 5.78
C TYR A 338 4.15 23.97 6.91
N TRP A 339 4.05 25.31 6.86
CA TRP A 339 3.27 26.07 7.85
C TRP A 339 1.80 25.65 7.86
N TYR A 340 1.20 25.40 6.72
CA TYR A 340 -0.18 24.94 6.62
C TYR A 340 -0.40 23.57 7.28
N SER A 341 0.61 22.72 7.36
CA SER A 341 0.51 21.43 8.05
C SER A 341 0.29 21.57 9.56
N THR A 342 0.61 22.73 10.13
CA THR A 342 0.33 23.05 11.55
C THR A 342 -1.12 23.46 11.78
N SER A 343 -1.94 23.59 10.72
CA SER A 343 -3.34 24.04 10.77
C SER A 343 -3.51 25.38 11.52
N PRO A 344 -2.86 26.48 11.05
CA PRO A 344 -2.79 27.76 11.78
C PRO A 344 -4.11 28.51 11.87
N TRP A 345 -5.16 28.04 11.21
CA TRP A 345 -6.48 28.68 11.12
C TRP A 345 -7.49 28.06 12.10
N VAL A 346 -8.47 28.85 12.46
CA VAL A 346 -9.63 28.39 13.24
C VAL A 346 -10.79 28.14 12.27
N ALA A 347 -11.20 26.88 12.15
CA ALA A 347 -12.37 26.54 11.34
C ALA A 347 -13.66 26.96 12.10
N SER A 348 -14.66 27.47 11.37
CA SER A 348 -15.95 27.76 11.98
C SER A 348 -16.77 26.48 12.17
N THR A 349 -17.29 26.29 13.38
CA THR A 349 -18.02 25.08 13.83
C THR A 349 -19.56 25.26 13.86
N GLY A 350 -20.10 26.30 13.23
CA GLY A 350 -21.52 26.69 13.34
C GLY A 350 -22.51 25.99 12.38
N GLY A 351 -22.15 24.90 11.71
CA GLY A 351 -23.03 24.21 10.76
C GLY A 351 -22.80 22.71 10.71
N THR A 352 -23.62 21.99 9.93
CA THR A 352 -23.55 20.55 9.72
C THR A 352 -22.20 20.10 9.09
N ILE A 353 -21.50 21.02 8.41
CA ILE A 353 -20.19 20.80 7.79
C ILE A 353 -19.26 21.91 8.23
N SER A 354 -18.13 21.56 8.84
CA SER A 354 -17.06 22.52 9.15
C SER A 354 -16.52 23.14 7.86
N ARG A 355 -16.29 24.45 7.87
CA ARG A 355 -15.81 25.20 6.71
C ARG A 355 -14.75 26.22 7.10
N LEU A 356 -13.77 26.39 6.23
CA LEU A 356 -12.75 27.42 6.32
C LEU A 356 -13.13 28.57 5.37
N TYR A 357 -13.56 29.70 5.95
CA TYR A 357 -13.87 30.89 5.16
C TYR A 357 -12.61 31.72 4.88
N ASN A 358 -12.65 32.52 3.81
CA ASN A 358 -11.52 33.38 3.43
C ASN A 358 -11.04 34.25 4.58
N ASP A 359 -11.96 34.77 5.41
CA ASP A 359 -11.62 35.57 6.60
C ASP A 359 -10.86 34.74 7.66
N ASN A 360 -11.16 33.48 7.82
CA ASN A 360 -10.43 32.60 8.74
C ASN A 360 -9.00 32.38 8.27
N ILE A 361 -8.82 32.18 6.96
CA ILE A 361 -7.49 32.04 6.34
C ILE A 361 -6.75 33.39 6.45
N ALA A 362 -7.37 34.51 6.06
CA ALA A 362 -6.74 35.81 6.07
C ALA A 362 -6.25 36.25 7.46
N LYS A 363 -6.98 35.89 8.51
CA LYS A 363 -6.65 36.25 9.91
C LYS A 363 -5.66 35.28 10.56
N ALA A 364 -5.39 34.13 9.96
CA ALA A 364 -4.47 33.14 10.52
C ALA A 364 -3.04 33.70 10.60
N PRO A 365 -2.35 33.50 11.74
CA PRO A 365 -1.00 34.02 11.92
C PRO A 365 0.02 33.20 11.15
N ILE A 366 1.10 33.83 10.74
CA ILE A 366 2.29 33.19 10.17
C ILE A 366 3.55 33.87 10.69
N PRO A 367 4.56 33.13 11.15
CA PRO A 367 5.88 33.65 11.41
C PRO A 367 6.62 33.88 10.09
N VAL A 368 7.29 35.01 9.96
CA VAL A 368 8.03 35.37 8.76
C VAL A 368 9.51 35.60 9.12
N PRO A 369 10.28 34.53 9.25
CA PRO A 369 11.72 34.63 9.37
C PRO A 369 12.37 35.07 8.05
N PRO A 370 13.64 35.47 8.01
CA PRO A 370 14.37 35.77 6.77
C PRO A 370 14.25 34.62 5.76
N LEU A 371 14.24 34.93 4.45
CA LEU A 371 14.07 33.91 3.38
C LEU A 371 15.12 32.79 3.45
N GLU A 372 16.36 33.11 3.83
CA GLU A 372 17.42 32.11 4.02
C GLU A 372 17.09 31.11 5.14
N VAL A 373 16.47 31.57 6.22
CA VAL A 373 16.02 30.70 7.32
C VAL A 373 14.84 29.86 6.88
N GLN A 374 13.89 30.44 6.15
CA GLN A 374 12.77 29.68 5.57
C GLN A 374 13.28 28.57 4.67
N GLN A 375 14.22 28.87 3.75
CA GLN A 375 14.80 27.87 2.85
C GLN A 375 15.49 26.75 3.62
N ARG A 376 16.24 27.09 4.67
CA ARG A 376 16.94 26.12 5.50
C ARG A 376 15.99 25.17 6.24
N ILE A 377 14.89 25.70 6.76
CA ILE A 377 13.79 24.91 7.37
C ILE A 377 13.19 23.97 6.31
N VAL A 378 12.89 24.48 5.12
CA VAL A 378 12.38 23.68 4.01
C VAL A 378 13.36 22.57 3.63
N ASP A 379 14.62 22.86 3.45
CA ASP A 379 15.65 21.87 3.08
C ASP A 379 15.77 20.73 4.10
N ILE A 380 15.60 21.03 5.38
CA ILE A 380 15.61 20.01 6.45
C ILE A 380 14.33 19.15 6.33
N LEU A 381 13.17 19.78 6.25
CA LEU A 381 11.87 19.09 6.18
C LEU A 381 11.72 18.27 4.90
N ASP A 382 12.18 18.78 3.75
CA ASP A 382 12.17 18.05 2.47
C ASP A 382 13.00 16.77 2.52
N ARG A 383 14.16 16.78 3.22
CA ARG A 383 14.98 15.57 3.40
C ARG A 383 14.23 14.50 4.20
N PHE A 384 13.54 14.90 5.27
CA PHE A 384 12.73 13.97 6.05
C PHE A 384 11.51 13.48 5.26
N ASP A 385 10.84 14.37 4.53
CA ASP A 385 9.69 14.01 3.71
C ASP A 385 10.07 13.00 2.63
N THR A 386 11.18 13.25 1.93
CA THR A 386 11.73 12.32 0.93
C THR A 386 12.04 10.96 1.54
N LEU A 387 12.72 10.92 2.69
CA LEU A 387 13.07 9.66 3.35
C LEU A 387 11.84 8.84 3.77
N CYS A 388 10.82 9.53 4.29
CA CYS A 388 9.63 8.89 4.86
C CYS A 388 8.54 8.56 3.83
N ASN A 389 8.36 9.40 2.80
CA ASN A 389 7.18 9.37 1.95
C ASN A 389 7.48 9.16 0.47
N ASP A 390 8.73 9.30 0.02
CA ASP A 390 9.05 9.06 -1.39
C ASP A 390 9.04 7.56 -1.70
N ILE A 391 8.03 7.15 -2.46
CA ILE A 391 7.86 5.75 -2.92
C ILE A 391 8.87 5.35 -4.00
N SER A 392 9.67 6.29 -4.52
CA SER A 392 10.67 6.03 -5.57
C SER A 392 12.11 5.94 -5.04
N SER A 393 12.41 6.57 -3.92
CA SER A 393 13.78 6.65 -3.37
C SER A 393 13.88 6.55 -1.85
N GLY A 394 12.75 6.61 -1.12
CA GLY A 394 12.71 6.54 0.35
C GLY A 394 12.66 5.11 0.91
N LEU A 395 12.46 4.99 2.21
CA LEU A 395 12.26 3.70 2.89
C LEU A 395 11.13 2.85 2.30
N PRO A 396 9.99 3.42 1.85
CA PRO A 396 8.97 2.64 1.16
C PRO A 396 9.47 1.97 -0.14
N ALA A 397 10.32 2.66 -0.92
CA ALA A 397 10.93 2.09 -2.12
C ALA A 397 11.85 0.91 -1.82
N GLU A 398 12.62 0.99 -0.74
CA GLU A 398 13.51 -0.10 -0.30
C GLU A 398 12.69 -1.33 0.09
N ILE A 399 11.60 -1.17 0.84
CA ILE A 399 10.70 -2.26 1.23
C ILE A 399 10.15 -2.97 -0.01
N GLU A 400 9.63 -2.20 -0.98
CA GLU A 400 9.09 -2.75 -2.23
C GLU A 400 10.17 -3.46 -3.07
N ALA A 401 11.38 -2.89 -3.14
CA ALA A 401 12.49 -3.49 -3.88
C ALA A 401 12.90 -4.85 -3.29
N ARG A 402 12.95 -4.96 -1.96
CA ARG A 402 13.27 -6.23 -1.27
C ARG A 402 12.21 -7.29 -1.49
N GLN A 403 10.94 -6.90 -1.46
CA GLN A 403 9.83 -7.81 -1.77
C GLN A 403 9.94 -8.35 -3.22
N LYS A 404 10.17 -7.49 -4.20
CA LYS A 404 10.37 -7.88 -5.60
C LYS A 404 11.60 -8.79 -5.79
N GLN A 405 12.68 -8.50 -5.07
CA GLN A 405 13.89 -9.32 -5.08
C GLN A 405 13.61 -10.73 -4.56
N TYR A 406 12.89 -10.84 -3.44
CA TYR A 406 12.48 -12.12 -2.90
C TYR A 406 11.63 -12.93 -3.89
N GLU A 407 10.62 -12.30 -4.49
CA GLU A 407 9.74 -12.95 -5.47
C GLU A 407 10.53 -13.47 -6.68
N TYR A 408 11.46 -12.68 -7.19
CA TYR A 408 12.34 -13.09 -8.29
C TYR A 408 13.17 -14.33 -7.95
N TYR A 409 13.83 -14.35 -6.80
CA TYR A 409 14.65 -15.49 -6.41
C TYR A 409 13.82 -16.73 -6.08
N ARG A 410 12.65 -16.58 -5.45
CA ARG A 410 11.70 -17.67 -5.25
C ARG A 410 11.31 -18.30 -6.57
N ASP A 411 10.87 -17.51 -7.53
CA ASP A 411 10.44 -18.01 -8.83
C ASP A 411 11.58 -18.68 -9.60
N LYS A 412 12.79 -18.12 -9.50
CA LYS A 412 14.00 -18.71 -10.11
C LYS A 412 14.34 -20.07 -9.51
N LEU A 413 14.26 -20.26 -8.19
CA LEU A 413 14.55 -21.52 -7.50
C LEU A 413 13.49 -22.60 -7.79
N LEU A 414 12.29 -22.19 -8.17
CA LEU A 414 11.16 -23.09 -8.48
C LEU A 414 10.93 -23.26 -10.00
N THR A 415 11.88 -22.82 -10.82
CA THR A 415 11.85 -23.00 -12.28
C THR A 415 12.95 -23.98 -12.70
N PHE A 416 12.56 -25.03 -13.41
CA PHE A 416 13.45 -26.08 -13.88
C PHE A 416 13.38 -26.23 -15.38
N LYS A 417 14.43 -26.84 -15.96
CA LYS A 417 14.37 -27.42 -17.30
C LYS A 417 13.38 -28.58 -17.28
N GLU A 418 12.40 -28.56 -18.14
CA GLU A 418 11.43 -29.66 -18.24
C GLU A 418 12.10 -30.91 -18.83
N LEU A 419 11.86 -32.06 -18.19
CA LEU A 419 12.30 -33.36 -18.69
C LEU A 419 11.54 -33.66 -19.99
N LYS A 420 12.28 -33.77 -21.10
CA LYS A 420 11.69 -34.20 -22.39
C LYS A 420 11.36 -35.68 -22.29
N LYS A 421 10.08 -36.05 -22.36
CA LYS A 421 9.67 -37.43 -22.57
C LYS A 421 10.08 -37.77 -24.01
N GLU A 422 10.96 -38.78 -24.14
CA GLU A 422 11.15 -39.42 -25.46
C GLU A 422 9.81 -39.99 -25.91
N ALA A 423 9.43 -39.66 -27.15
CA ALA A 423 8.15 -40.00 -27.74
C ALA A 423 8.06 -41.51 -28.08
#